data_02c2019c0a56fe707c7211c49df17e60
#
_entry.id   02c2019c0a56fe707c7211c49df17e60
#
_cell.length_a   1.000
_cell.length_b   1.000
_cell.length_c   1.000
_cell.angle_alpha   90.00
_cell.angle_beta   90.00
_cell.angle_gamma   90.00
#
_symmetry.space_group_name_H-M   'P 1'
#
loop_
_entity.id
_entity.type
_entity.pdbx_description
1 polymer ?
#
loop_
_entity_poly.entity_id
_entity_poly.type
_entity_poly.pdbx_seq_one_letter_code
_entity_poly.pdbx_strand_id
1 'polypeptide(L)'
;RCVRFGQEIAGIMELGMVGRGEHSEILAFVGKTVDSELSGNVIDLCPVGALVSKPFRYSARTWELSRRKSISPHCGLGSNLVVQVKQNKVMRVLPRENEDVNECWLSDKDRFSYEGLNSEDRLTRPMIKRDGQWSECDWQEALEFTATKLLAIKNEYGAKSIGAIGSSYSTCE
;
A
#
# COMPACT_ATOMS: atom_id res chain seq x y z
N ARG A 1 -24.12 6.42 0.26
CA ARG A 1 -23.11 5.63 1.01
C ARG A 1 -21.80 6.40 1.11
N CYS A 2 -21.19 6.87 0.02
CA CYS A 2 -19.89 7.57 0.04
C CYS A 2 -19.90 8.82 0.92
N VAL A 3 -20.95 9.64 0.88
CA VAL A 3 -21.07 10.84 1.74
C VAL A 3 -21.11 10.47 3.22
N ARG A 4 -21.94 9.49 3.59
CA ARG A 4 -22.03 9.03 5.00
C ARG A 4 -20.75 8.34 5.46
N PHE A 5 -20.08 7.62 4.58
CA PHE A 5 -18.78 7.04 4.90
C PHE A 5 -17.76 8.13 5.26
N GLY A 6 -17.64 9.17 4.43
CA GLY A 6 -16.74 10.28 4.74
C GLY A 6 -17.08 10.94 6.08
N GLN A 7 -18.36 11.21 6.32
CA GLN A 7 -18.82 11.88 7.52
C GLN A 7 -18.73 11.05 8.80
N GLU A 8 -19.10 9.75 8.75
CA GLU A 8 -19.28 8.92 9.95
C GLU A 8 -18.09 8.00 10.23
N ILE A 9 -17.38 7.54 9.21
CA ILE A 9 -16.26 6.58 9.34
C ILE A 9 -14.92 7.28 9.16
N ALA A 10 -14.73 8.00 8.04
CA ALA A 10 -13.48 8.73 7.81
C ALA A 10 -13.35 10.01 8.64
N GLY A 11 -14.45 10.51 9.20
CA GLY A 11 -14.45 11.72 10.05
C GLY A 11 -14.28 13.02 9.30
N ILE A 12 -14.23 13.01 7.97
CA ILE A 12 -14.03 14.18 7.12
C ILE A 12 -15.10 14.19 6.02
N MET A 13 -15.91 15.25 5.99
CA MET A 13 -16.96 15.42 4.97
C MET A 13 -16.39 16.10 3.72
N GLU A 14 -15.80 15.31 2.83
CA GLU A 14 -15.24 15.81 1.56
C GLU A 14 -16.24 15.68 0.39
N LEU A 15 -17.15 14.73 0.49
CA LEU A 15 -18.24 14.54 -0.47
C LEU A 15 -19.55 15.01 0.14
N GLY A 16 -20.33 15.75 -0.63
CA GLY A 16 -21.66 16.17 -0.28
C GLY A 16 -22.71 15.76 -1.33
N MET A 17 -23.97 15.86 -0.98
CA MET A 17 -25.07 15.69 -1.91
C MET A 17 -25.75 17.04 -2.13
N VAL A 18 -25.86 17.43 -3.38
CA VAL A 18 -26.50 18.68 -3.81
C VAL A 18 -27.76 18.33 -4.59
N GLY A 19 -28.76 19.19 -4.52
CA GLY A 19 -30.05 18.97 -5.15
C GLY A 19 -30.96 18.00 -4.39
N ARG A 20 -32.07 17.65 -4.99
CA ARG A 20 -33.05 16.70 -4.43
C ARG A 20 -33.78 15.92 -5.54
N GLY A 21 -34.32 14.78 -5.16
CA GLY A 21 -35.04 13.91 -6.10
C GLY A 21 -34.14 13.41 -7.23
N GLU A 22 -34.60 13.47 -8.45
CA GLU A 22 -33.89 13.03 -9.64
C GLU A 22 -32.69 13.92 -10.01
N HIS A 23 -32.64 15.14 -9.49
CA HIS A 23 -31.54 16.09 -9.67
C HIS A 23 -30.49 16.04 -8.55
N SER A 24 -30.48 14.98 -7.77
CA SER A 24 -29.47 14.81 -6.71
C SER A 24 -28.14 14.40 -7.29
N GLU A 25 -27.07 15.13 -6.96
CA GLU A 25 -25.70 14.87 -7.39
C GLU A 25 -24.76 14.74 -6.22
N ILE A 26 -23.76 13.86 -6.34
CA ILE A 26 -22.68 13.74 -5.38
C ILE A 26 -21.50 14.53 -5.91
N LEU A 27 -21.10 15.54 -5.14
CA LEU A 27 -19.99 16.44 -5.50
C LEU A 27 -18.98 16.53 -4.37
N ALA A 28 -17.72 16.74 -4.74
CA ALA A 28 -16.70 17.19 -3.80
C ALA A 28 -16.91 18.69 -3.53
N PHE A 29 -16.43 19.17 -2.36
CA PHE A 29 -16.45 20.60 -2.07
C PHE A 29 -15.64 21.36 -3.12
N VAL A 30 -16.12 22.52 -3.53
CA VAL A 30 -15.54 23.30 -4.65
C VAL A 30 -14.02 23.45 -4.52
N GLY A 31 -13.30 23.01 -5.54
CA GLY A 31 -11.83 23.10 -5.61
C GLY A 31 -11.07 22.12 -4.71
N LYS A 32 -11.77 21.20 -4.02
CA LYS A 32 -11.14 20.15 -3.19
C LYS A 32 -11.28 18.79 -3.81
N THR A 33 -10.30 17.95 -3.55
CA THR A 33 -10.32 16.51 -3.83
C THR A 33 -10.68 15.73 -2.58
N VAL A 34 -11.00 14.46 -2.71
CA VAL A 34 -11.13 13.54 -1.57
C VAL A 34 -9.73 13.14 -1.17
N ASP A 35 -9.28 13.54 0.02
CA ASP A 35 -7.91 13.45 0.51
C ASP A 35 -7.77 12.62 1.79
N SER A 36 -8.85 12.03 2.27
CA SER A 36 -8.84 11.13 3.42
C SER A 36 -7.99 9.90 3.14
N GLU A 37 -7.17 9.49 4.09
CA GLU A 37 -6.36 8.24 4.03
C GLU A 37 -7.21 6.96 3.90
N LEU A 38 -8.53 7.06 4.06
CA LEU A 38 -9.50 6.00 3.88
C LEU A 38 -10.32 6.16 2.60
N SER A 39 -9.98 7.13 1.75
CA SER A 39 -10.78 7.53 0.58
C SER A 39 -11.06 6.38 -0.38
N GLY A 40 -10.14 5.46 -0.54
CA GLY A 40 -10.27 4.30 -1.43
C GLY A 40 -11.42 3.35 -1.07
N ASN A 41 -11.94 3.39 0.15
CA ASN A 41 -13.07 2.56 0.55
C ASN A 41 -14.38 2.96 -0.14
N VAL A 42 -14.49 4.20 -0.64
CA VAL A 42 -15.66 4.62 -1.42
C VAL A 42 -15.79 3.85 -2.73
N ILE A 43 -14.70 3.27 -3.24
CA ILE A 43 -14.70 2.40 -4.43
C ILE A 43 -15.52 1.14 -4.16
N ASP A 44 -15.31 0.52 -2.99
CA ASP A 44 -16.02 -0.71 -2.60
C ASP A 44 -17.47 -0.43 -2.20
N LEU A 45 -17.73 0.76 -1.66
CA LEU A 45 -19.06 1.20 -1.22
C LEU A 45 -19.97 1.64 -2.38
N CYS A 46 -19.41 2.02 -3.51
CA CYS A 46 -20.18 2.55 -4.64
C CYS A 46 -20.93 1.45 -5.38
N PRO A 47 -22.27 1.37 -5.27
CA PRO A 47 -23.04 0.27 -5.86
C PRO A 47 -23.19 0.37 -7.36
N VAL A 48 -22.94 1.54 -7.92
CA VAL A 48 -23.17 1.86 -9.35
C VAL A 48 -21.89 2.03 -10.16
N GLY A 49 -20.71 1.87 -9.52
CA GLY A 49 -19.43 2.01 -10.20
C GLY A 49 -19.11 3.43 -10.68
N ALA A 50 -19.72 4.46 -10.07
CA ALA A 50 -19.40 5.85 -10.34
C ALA A 50 -18.02 6.23 -9.78
N LEU A 51 -17.66 5.65 -8.63
CA LEU A 51 -16.34 5.80 -8.00
C LEU A 51 -15.56 4.51 -8.21
N VAL A 52 -14.44 4.60 -8.90
CA VAL A 52 -13.63 3.43 -9.31
C VAL A 52 -12.16 3.68 -9.06
N SER A 53 -11.39 2.60 -8.90
CA SER A 53 -9.94 2.69 -8.80
C SER A 53 -9.35 3.14 -10.13
N LYS A 54 -8.69 4.29 -10.15
CA LYS A 54 -8.07 4.83 -11.36
C LYS A 54 -6.96 3.91 -11.91
N PRO A 55 -6.05 3.35 -11.09
CA PRO A 55 -5.01 2.43 -11.56
C PRO A 55 -5.57 1.12 -12.14
N PHE A 56 -6.70 0.65 -11.59
CA PHE A 56 -7.29 -0.62 -12.02
C PHE A 56 -8.31 -0.46 -13.17
N ARG A 57 -8.83 0.73 -13.41
CA ARG A 57 -9.84 0.98 -14.44
C ARG A 57 -9.36 0.52 -15.81
N TYR A 58 -10.16 -0.33 -16.46
CA TYR A 58 -9.90 -0.93 -17.78
C TYR A 58 -8.72 -1.93 -17.85
N SER A 59 -8.11 -2.30 -16.71
CA SER A 59 -6.92 -3.18 -16.69
C SER A 59 -7.25 -4.65 -16.84
N ALA A 60 -8.31 -5.11 -16.20
CA ALA A 60 -8.72 -6.53 -16.23
C ALA A 60 -10.19 -6.70 -15.85
N ARG A 61 -10.74 -7.86 -16.24
CA ARG A 61 -12.06 -8.32 -15.80
C ARG A 61 -11.95 -9.16 -14.54
N THR A 62 -13.00 -9.19 -13.74
CA THR A 62 -12.99 -9.87 -12.43
C THR A 62 -12.70 -11.37 -12.53
N TRP A 63 -13.15 -12.02 -13.61
CA TRP A 63 -12.95 -13.46 -13.84
C TRP A 63 -11.55 -13.83 -14.32
N GLU A 64 -10.75 -12.83 -14.75
CA GLU A 64 -9.35 -13.04 -15.14
C GLU A 64 -8.40 -13.03 -13.95
N LEU A 65 -8.89 -12.67 -12.77
CA LEU A 65 -8.09 -12.41 -11.58
C LEU A 65 -8.10 -13.61 -10.64
N SER A 66 -6.93 -14.12 -10.32
CA SER A 66 -6.77 -15.03 -9.18
C SER A 66 -6.78 -14.23 -7.87
N ARG A 67 -7.41 -14.80 -6.82
CA ARG A 67 -7.57 -14.17 -5.52
C ARG A 67 -6.70 -14.87 -4.48
N ARG A 68 -5.90 -14.13 -3.74
CA ARG A 68 -5.06 -14.64 -2.65
C ARG A 68 -5.32 -13.84 -1.38
N LYS A 69 -5.58 -14.54 -0.28
CA LYS A 69 -5.68 -13.94 1.05
C LYS A 69 -4.29 -13.55 1.52
N SER A 70 -4.14 -12.38 2.11
CA SER A 70 -2.86 -11.87 2.62
C SER A 70 -3.10 -10.90 3.78
N ILE A 71 -2.02 -10.43 4.35
CA ILE A 71 -1.97 -9.39 5.38
C ILE A 71 -1.14 -8.24 4.81
N SER A 72 -1.49 -7.00 5.16
CA SER A 72 -0.76 -5.83 4.67
C SER A 72 0.65 -5.78 5.28
N PRO A 73 1.68 -5.64 4.44
CA PRO A 73 3.06 -5.46 4.92
C PRO A 73 3.36 -4.01 5.34
N HIS A 74 2.40 -3.10 5.19
CA HIS A 74 2.57 -1.67 5.45
C HIS A 74 1.73 -1.17 6.63
N CYS A 75 0.97 -2.05 7.26
CA CYS A 75 0.07 -1.73 8.36
C CYS A 75 0.52 -2.40 9.65
N GLY A 76 0.76 -1.59 10.70
CA GLY A 76 1.12 -2.11 12.03
C GLY A 76 0.01 -2.93 12.72
N LEU A 77 -1.25 -2.78 12.29
CA LEU A 77 -2.38 -3.59 12.74
C LEU A 77 -2.44 -4.95 12.03
N GLY A 78 -1.75 -5.13 10.91
CA GLY A 78 -1.86 -6.33 10.10
C GLY A 78 -3.19 -6.43 9.37
N SER A 79 -3.64 -5.36 8.74
CA SER A 79 -4.91 -5.32 8.00
C SER A 79 -5.03 -6.48 7.03
N ASN A 80 -6.16 -7.17 7.10
CA ASN A 80 -6.46 -8.33 6.27
C ASN A 80 -6.88 -7.89 4.87
N LEU A 81 -6.32 -8.51 3.85
CA LEU A 81 -6.56 -8.13 2.47
C LEU A 81 -6.64 -9.31 1.51
N VAL A 82 -7.19 -9.04 0.34
CA VAL A 82 -7.23 -9.94 -0.80
C VAL A 82 -6.42 -9.33 -1.93
N VAL A 83 -5.32 -9.98 -2.28
CA VAL A 83 -4.51 -9.61 -3.44
C VAL A 83 -5.10 -10.26 -4.69
N GLN A 84 -5.35 -9.46 -5.71
CA GLN A 84 -5.84 -9.94 -7.00
C GLN A 84 -4.73 -9.85 -8.05
N VAL A 85 -4.44 -10.99 -8.66
CA VAL A 85 -3.26 -11.21 -9.52
C VAL A 85 -3.70 -11.68 -10.90
N LYS A 86 -3.07 -11.15 -11.95
CA LYS A 86 -3.17 -11.62 -13.33
C LYS A 86 -1.76 -11.74 -13.91
N GLN A 87 -1.42 -12.90 -14.50
CA GLN A 87 -0.12 -13.14 -15.14
C GLN A 87 1.07 -12.76 -14.24
N ASN A 88 1.03 -13.21 -12.99
CA ASN A 88 2.05 -12.93 -11.97
C ASN A 88 2.25 -11.45 -11.61
N LYS A 89 1.31 -10.57 -11.99
CA LYS A 89 1.29 -9.16 -11.66
C LYS A 89 0.14 -8.85 -10.70
N VAL A 90 0.43 -8.13 -9.62
CA VAL A 90 -0.62 -7.63 -8.71
C VAL A 90 -1.38 -6.52 -9.42
N MET A 91 -2.69 -6.72 -9.60
CA MET A 91 -3.56 -5.80 -10.32
C MET A 91 -4.32 -4.86 -9.39
N ARG A 92 -4.73 -5.36 -8.23
CA ARG A 92 -5.33 -4.56 -7.15
C ARG A 92 -5.34 -5.30 -5.83
N VAL A 93 -5.53 -4.54 -4.76
CA VAL A 93 -5.72 -5.03 -3.40
C VAL A 93 -7.10 -4.59 -2.91
N LEU A 94 -7.81 -5.50 -2.27
CA LEU A 94 -9.14 -5.28 -1.69
C LEU A 94 -9.12 -5.62 -0.20
N PRO A 95 -9.95 -5.00 0.64
CA PRO A 95 -10.10 -5.40 2.02
C PRO A 95 -10.67 -6.82 2.11
N ARG A 96 -10.22 -7.55 3.11
CA ARG A 96 -10.84 -8.79 3.57
C ARG A 96 -11.44 -8.50 4.93
N GLU A 97 -12.72 -8.79 5.06
CA GLU A 97 -13.45 -8.63 6.31
C GLU A 97 -12.80 -9.43 7.46
N ASN A 98 -12.50 -8.72 8.53
CA ASN A 98 -12.03 -9.25 9.81
C ASN A 98 -12.41 -8.28 10.92
N GLU A 99 -13.46 -8.60 11.67
CA GLU A 99 -14.02 -7.74 12.72
C GLU A 99 -13.03 -7.41 13.83
N ASP A 100 -12.08 -8.30 14.12
CA ASP A 100 -11.10 -8.13 15.18
C ASP A 100 -9.94 -7.18 14.81
N VAL A 101 -9.73 -6.91 13.52
CA VAL A 101 -8.54 -6.17 13.05
C VAL A 101 -8.90 -4.92 12.24
N ASN A 102 -9.53 -5.09 11.11
CA ASN A 102 -9.78 -3.99 10.16
C ASN A 102 -11.25 -3.88 9.72
N GLU A 103 -12.15 -4.61 10.37
CA GLU A 103 -13.55 -4.72 9.92
C GLU A 103 -13.61 -5.01 8.41
N CYS A 104 -14.14 -4.09 7.63
CA CYS A 104 -14.16 -4.16 6.16
C CYS A 104 -13.38 -3.01 5.49
N TRP A 105 -12.58 -2.28 6.26
CA TRP A 105 -11.89 -1.09 5.78
C TRP A 105 -10.42 -1.37 5.47
N LEU A 106 -9.87 -0.56 4.57
CA LEU A 106 -8.46 -0.62 4.16
C LEU A 106 -7.95 0.81 3.95
N SER A 107 -6.76 1.11 4.45
CA SER A 107 -6.12 2.40 4.18
C SER A 107 -5.73 2.53 2.71
N ASP A 108 -5.65 3.76 2.21
CA ASP A 108 -5.22 4.03 0.84
C ASP A 108 -3.78 3.59 0.61
N LYS A 109 -2.93 3.72 1.63
CA LYS A 109 -1.58 3.18 1.62
C LYS A 109 -1.56 1.68 1.37
N ASP A 110 -2.36 0.91 2.10
CA ASP A 110 -2.43 -0.54 1.95
C ASP A 110 -3.07 -0.95 0.62
N ARG A 111 -4.03 -0.14 0.15
CA ARG A 111 -4.75 -0.39 -1.09
C ARG A 111 -3.92 -0.18 -2.34
N PHE A 112 -3.03 0.82 -2.35
CA PHE A 112 -2.32 1.27 -3.56
C PHE A 112 -0.81 1.00 -3.53
N SER A 113 -0.22 0.66 -2.39
CA SER A 113 1.23 0.42 -2.27
C SER A 113 1.76 -0.72 -3.15
N TYR A 114 0.88 -1.61 -3.64
CA TYR A 114 1.27 -2.65 -4.59
C TYR A 114 1.84 -2.10 -5.91
N GLU A 115 1.58 -0.85 -6.26
CA GLU A 115 2.16 -0.22 -7.45
C GLU A 115 3.68 -0.21 -7.39
N GLY A 116 4.27 -0.07 -6.19
CA GLY A 116 5.69 -0.19 -5.98
C GLY A 116 6.29 -1.57 -6.34
N LEU A 117 5.49 -2.64 -6.32
CA LEU A 117 5.93 -3.96 -6.76
C LEU A 117 6.16 -4.02 -8.28
N ASN A 118 5.45 -3.18 -9.02
CA ASN A 118 5.47 -3.14 -10.47
C ASN A 118 6.33 -1.99 -11.02
N SER A 119 6.99 -1.21 -10.14
CA SER A 119 7.85 -0.10 -10.53
C SER A 119 9.13 -0.60 -11.20
N GLU A 120 9.55 0.07 -12.26
CA GLU A 120 10.82 -0.19 -12.94
C GLU A 120 12.03 0.17 -12.06
N ASP A 121 11.86 1.09 -11.11
CA ASP A 121 12.90 1.49 -10.16
C ASP A 121 13.14 0.46 -9.05
N ARG A 122 12.33 -0.61 -9.00
CA ARG A 122 12.48 -1.64 -7.98
C ARG A 122 13.73 -2.46 -8.22
N LEU A 123 14.59 -2.52 -7.21
CA LEU A 123 15.76 -3.39 -7.23
C LEU A 123 15.33 -4.87 -7.25
N THR A 124 15.82 -5.62 -8.22
CA THR A 124 15.57 -7.06 -8.37
C THR A 124 16.75 -7.91 -7.93
N ARG A 125 17.91 -7.30 -7.75
CA ARG A 125 19.15 -7.92 -7.27
C ARG A 125 19.82 -7.04 -6.23
N PRO A 126 20.60 -7.61 -5.31
CA PRO A 126 21.44 -6.83 -4.42
C PRO A 126 22.45 -6.00 -5.18
N MET A 127 22.81 -4.84 -4.64
CA MET A 127 23.80 -3.95 -5.24
C MET A 127 24.82 -3.51 -4.18
N ILE A 128 26.09 -3.48 -4.56
CA ILE A 128 27.18 -2.97 -3.73
C ILE A 128 27.76 -1.72 -4.37
N LYS A 129 27.98 -0.68 -3.56
CA LYS A 129 28.67 0.53 -4.00
C LYS A 129 30.17 0.39 -3.73
N ARG A 130 30.98 0.38 -4.81
CA ARG A 130 32.44 0.39 -4.76
C ARG A 130 32.95 1.60 -5.55
N ASP A 131 33.86 2.35 -4.98
CA ASP A 131 34.47 3.53 -5.62
C ASP A 131 33.46 4.51 -6.22
N GLY A 132 32.32 4.68 -5.53
CA GLY A 132 31.26 5.58 -5.95
C GLY A 132 30.27 5.01 -6.99
N GLN A 133 30.52 3.83 -7.54
CA GLN A 133 29.67 3.18 -8.53
C GLN A 133 28.91 2.00 -7.93
N TRP A 134 27.63 1.85 -8.35
CA TRP A 134 26.80 0.73 -7.97
C TRP A 134 26.98 -0.44 -8.95
N SER A 135 27.24 -1.64 -8.42
CA SER A 135 27.33 -2.88 -9.20
C SER A 135 26.38 -3.93 -8.63
N GLU A 136 25.73 -4.66 -9.51
CA GLU A 136 24.91 -5.83 -9.12
C GLU A 136 25.83 -6.94 -8.60
N CYS A 137 25.35 -7.67 -7.58
CA CYS A 137 26.05 -8.82 -7.00
C CYS A 137 25.02 -9.89 -6.60
N ASP A 138 25.50 -11.05 -6.16
CA ASP A 138 24.64 -12.06 -5.57
C ASP A 138 24.41 -11.79 -4.06
N TRP A 139 23.48 -12.55 -3.48
CA TRP A 139 23.15 -12.40 -2.05
C TRP A 139 24.30 -12.77 -1.13
N GLN A 140 25.09 -13.77 -1.49
CA GLN A 140 26.21 -14.21 -0.67
C GLN A 140 27.27 -13.11 -0.61
N GLU A 141 27.66 -12.56 -1.74
CA GLU A 141 28.64 -11.45 -1.82
C GLU A 141 28.14 -10.22 -1.05
N ALA A 142 26.85 -9.85 -1.20
CA ALA A 142 26.27 -8.71 -0.50
C ALA A 142 26.29 -8.87 1.03
N LEU A 143 25.95 -10.06 1.52
CA LEU A 143 25.93 -10.37 2.94
C LEU A 143 27.35 -10.41 3.52
N GLU A 144 28.30 -11.05 2.84
CA GLU A 144 29.71 -11.10 3.25
C GLU A 144 30.32 -9.69 3.30
N PHE A 145 30.07 -8.87 2.29
CA PHE A 145 30.53 -7.48 2.26
C PHE A 145 29.95 -6.68 3.43
N THR A 146 28.66 -6.80 3.68
CA THR A 146 28.00 -6.08 4.77
C THR A 146 28.52 -6.53 6.13
N ALA A 147 28.60 -7.83 6.38
CA ALA A 147 29.11 -8.39 7.63
C ALA A 147 30.55 -7.97 7.91
N THR A 148 31.41 -8.04 6.88
CA THR A 148 32.83 -7.65 7.00
C THR A 148 32.96 -6.16 7.35
N LYS A 149 32.19 -5.28 6.69
CA LYS A 149 32.23 -3.85 6.98
C LYS A 149 31.67 -3.51 8.35
N LEU A 150 30.58 -4.12 8.78
CA LEU A 150 30.02 -3.92 10.12
C LEU A 150 30.98 -4.42 11.22
N LEU A 151 31.62 -5.56 11.02
CA LEU A 151 32.63 -6.08 11.94
C LEU A 151 33.86 -5.18 12.03
N ALA A 152 34.32 -4.65 10.92
CA ALA A 152 35.44 -3.70 10.91
C ALA A 152 35.09 -2.44 11.72
N ILE A 153 33.92 -1.83 11.48
CA ILE A 153 33.45 -0.66 12.25
C ILE A 153 33.32 -0.98 13.73
N LYS A 154 32.74 -2.13 14.06
CA LYS A 154 32.61 -2.58 15.46
C LYS A 154 33.97 -2.73 16.15
N ASN A 155 34.95 -3.28 15.46
CA ASN A 155 36.28 -3.51 16.00
C ASN A 155 37.08 -2.21 16.18
N GLU A 156 36.89 -1.25 15.26
CA GLU A 156 37.61 0.02 15.28
C GLU A 156 36.98 1.04 16.25
N TYR A 157 35.63 1.16 16.24
CA TYR A 157 34.91 2.21 16.98
C TYR A 157 34.04 1.67 18.12
N GLY A 158 33.96 0.35 18.30
CA GLY A 158 33.12 -0.29 19.29
C GLY A 158 31.67 -0.51 18.86
N ALA A 159 30.96 -1.34 19.60
CA ALA A 159 29.55 -1.71 19.24
C ALA A 159 28.58 -0.53 19.25
N LYS A 160 28.84 0.52 20.02
CA LYS A 160 27.96 1.72 20.11
C LYS A 160 28.01 2.60 18.88
N SER A 161 28.91 2.37 17.93
CA SER A 161 29.01 3.08 16.68
C SER A 161 27.98 2.62 15.63
N ILE A 162 27.34 1.47 15.89
CA ILE A 162 26.33 0.89 14.99
C ILE A 162 24.94 1.16 15.55
N GLY A 163 24.10 1.84 14.77
CA GLY A 163 22.70 2.09 15.07
C GLY A 163 21.78 1.37 14.08
N ALA A 164 20.57 1.05 14.52
CA ALA A 164 19.51 0.51 13.65
C ALA A 164 18.24 1.37 13.79
N ILE A 165 17.60 1.61 12.66
CA ILE A 165 16.31 2.27 12.61
C ILE A 165 15.33 1.25 12.05
N GLY A 166 14.33 0.90 12.85
CA GLY A 166 13.27 -0.02 12.48
C GLY A 166 11.99 0.71 12.13
N SER A 167 11.08 0.03 11.44
CA SER A 167 9.73 0.50 11.16
C SER A 167 8.74 -0.18 12.11
N SER A 168 7.70 0.55 12.53
CA SER A 168 6.56 -0.02 13.27
C SER A 168 5.74 -1.02 12.44
N TYR A 169 5.98 -1.09 11.16
CA TYR A 169 5.32 -2.02 10.23
C TYR A 169 6.11 -3.31 10.01
N SER A 170 7.32 -3.40 10.55
CA SER A 170 8.16 -4.60 10.43
C SER A 170 7.58 -5.73 11.29
N THR A 171 7.70 -6.97 10.80
CA THR A 171 7.44 -8.16 11.61
C THR A 171 8.51 -8.33 12.68
N CYS A 172 8.26 -9.16 13.68
CA CYS A 172 9.24 -9.43 14.74
C CYS A 172 10.46 -10.27 14.28
N GLU A 173 10.36 -10.82 13.09
CA GLU A 173 11.42 -11.57 12.41
C GLU A 173 12.30 -10.62 11.60
#